data_292ac80c790c822b9d68b5d0d6024e1b
#
_entry.id   292ac80c790c822b9d68b5d0d6024e1b
#
_cell.length_a   1.000
_cell.length_b   1.000
_cell.length_c   1.000
_cell.angle_alpha   90.00
_cell.angle_beta   90.00
_cell.angle_gamma   90.00
#
_symmetry.space_group_name_H-M   'P 1'
#
loop_
_entity.id
_entity.type
_entity.pdbx_description
1 polymer ?
#
loop_
_entity_poly.entity_id
_entity_poly.type
_entity_poly.pdbx_seq_one_letter_code
_entity_poly.pdbx_strand_id
1 'polypeptide(L)'
;KHSRALENINSTVDYRTLETGPRPFVFAVSGWKNSGKTTMITRLVPELVRRGYKVAVIKHDGHDFESDVPGTDSYRHQKAGAYGTAVFSDHRFLITKEYQGITERELFAAFPEADIILIEGMKNSPYPKYFCRYPEQPLISAEKLADEIEKYICTYSPGNSTDSVKNRSDR
;
A
#
# COMPACT_ATOMS: atom_id res chain seq x y z
N LYS A 1 15.31 -25.82 -4.66
CA LYS A 1 14.11 -25.36 -5.41
C LYS A 1 13.32 -24.24 -4.70
N HIS A 2 13.84 -23.68 -3.59
CA HIS A 2 13.15 -22.64 -2.79
C HIS A 2 13.55 -21.20 -3.15
N SER A 3 14.53 -21.00 -4.03
CA SER A 3 15.14 -19.70 -4.32
C SER A 3 14.32 -18.81 -5.27
N ARG A 4 13.56 -19.41 -6.21
CA ARG A 4 12.89 -18.62 -7.28
C ARG A 4 11.72 -17.76 -6.85
N ALA A 5 11.07 -18.04 -5.71
CA ALA A 5 9.95 -17.21 -5.23
C ALA A 5 10.39 -15.85 -4.67
N LEU A 6 11.66 -15.74 -4.24
CA LEU A 6 12.24 -14.54 -3.67
C LEU A 6 12.87 -13.62 -4.72
N GLU A 7 13.17 -14.12 -5.91
CA GLU A 7 13.69 -13.31 -7.04
C GLU A 7 12.68 -12.26 -7.55
N ASN A 8 11.43 -12.34 -7.08
CA ASN A 8 10.39 -11.37 -7.42
C ASN A 8 10.35 -10.15 -6.49
N ILE A 9 11.21 -10.10 -5.46
CA ILE A 9 11.32 -8.96 -4.56
C ILE A 9 12.57 -8.17 -4.96
N ASN A 10 12.37 -7.03 -5.62
CA ASN A 10 13.47 -6.22 -6.13
C ASN A 10 13.72 -5.04 -5.17
N SER A 11 14.92 -4.98 -4.57
CA SER A 11 15.33 -3.97 -3.60
C SER A 11 16.32 -2.98 -4.22
N THR A 12 15.82 -1.92 -4.85
CA THR A 12 16.70 -0.91 -5.46
C THR A 12 16.55 0.51 -4.87
N VAL A 13 15.90 0.67 -3.73
CA VAL A 13 15.77 1.98 -3.09
C VAL A 13 16.66 2.08 -1.88
N ASP A 14 17.57 3.02 -1.88
CA ASP A 14 18.26 3.43 -0.66
C ASP A 14 17.34 4.36 0.15
N TYR A 15 16.60 3.78 1.10
CA TYR A 15 15.74 4.52 2.01
C TYR A 15 16.49 5.48 2.94
N ARG A 16 17.83 5.43 2.99
CA ARG A 16 18.68 6.29 3.83
C ARG A 16 18.68 7.75 3.38
N THR A 17 18.30 8.00 2.13
CA THR A 17 18.24 9.35 1.56
C THR A 17 16.88 10.03 1.69
N LEU A 18 15.87 9.32 2.20
CA LEU A 18 14.56 9.88 2.45
C LEU A 18 14.53 10.47 3.87
N GLU A 19 14.33 11.78 3.94
CA GLU A 19 14.36 12.64 5.14
C GLU A 19 13.86 12.03 6.46
N THR A 20 14.51 12.39 7.55
CA THR A 20 14.38 11.86 8.91
C THR A 20 13.00 12.05 9.55
N GLY A 21 12.25 10.97 9.76
CA GLY A 21 11.00 10.90 10.51
C GLY A 21 10.39 9.49 10.46
N PRO A 22 9.53 9.10 11.39
CA PRO A 22 8.77 7.86 11.29
C PRO A 22 7.81 7.99 10.09
N ARG A 23 8.20 7.42 8.98
CA ARG A 23 7.38 7.37 7.76
C ARG A 23 6.80 5.98 7.60
N PRO A 24 5.60 5.85 6.98
CA PRO A 24 5.11 4.54 6.62
C PRO A 24 6.11 3.83 5.70
N PHE A 25 6.34 2.56 5.97
CA PHE A 25 7.09 1.72 5.05
C PHE A 25 6.25 1.48 3.80
N VAL A 26 6.82 1.74 2.63
CA VAL A 26 6.10 1.59 1.35
C VAL A 26 6.54 0.32 0.65
N PHE A 27 5.57 -0.53 0.28
CA PHE A 27 5.81 -1.77 -0.44
C PHE A 27 4.83 -1.91 -1.60
N ALA A 28 5.32 -2.29 -2.78
CA ALA A 28 4.48 -2.44 -3.96
C ALA A 28 4.11 -3.92 -4.22
N VAL A 29 2.86 -4.14 -4.60
CA VAL A 29 2.40 -5.40 -5.18
C VAL A 29 2.10 -5.13 -6.64
N SER A 30 3.00 -5.55 -7.50
CA SER A 30 3.00 -5.25 -8.94
C SER A 30 2.69 -6.50 -9.78
N GLY A 31 2.50 -6.33 -11.07
CA GLY A 31 2.22 -7.43 -12.00
C GLY A 31 1.34 -6.98 -13.16
N TRP A 32 1.12 -7.89 -14.09
CA TRP A 32 0.26 -7.65 -15.25
C TRP A 32 -1.22 -7.56 -14.84
N LYS A 33 -2.09 -7.20 -15.79
CA LYS A 33 -3.54 -7.31 -15.59
C LYS A 33 -3.90 -8.77 -15.26
N ASN A 34 -4.76 -8.96 -14.26
CA ASN A 34 -5.22 -10.29 -13.80
C ASN A 34 -4.12 -11.22 -13.24
N SER A 35 -2.97 -10.69 -12.85
CA SER A 35 -1.86 -11.49 -12.29
C SER A 35 -2.00 -11.78 -10.78
N GLY A 36 -3.14 -11.50 -10.16
CA GLY A 36 -3.41 -11.81 -8.75
C GLY A 36 -3.00 -10.72 -7.76
N LYS A 37 -2.71 -9.49 -8.21
CA LYS A 37 -2.34 -8.36 -7.31
C LYS A 37 -3.37 -8.12 -6.22
N THR A 38 -4.61 -7.90 -6.62
CA THR A 38 -5.70 -7.64 -5.67
C THR A 38 -5.91 -8.83 -4.72
N THR A 39 -5.84 -10.06 -5.25
CA THR A 39 -5.92 -11.28 -4.43
C THR A 39 -4.78 -11.34 -3.41
N MET A 40 -3.57 -10.99 -3.79
CA MET A 40 -2.44 -10.94 -2.85
C MET A 40 -2.66 -9.88 -1.78
N ILE A 41 -3.05 -8.67 -2.14
CA ILE A 41 -3.28 -7.57 -1.19
C ILE A 41 -4.41 -7.92 -0.21
N THR A 42 -5.52 -8.48 -0.69
CA THR A 42 -6.65 -8.87 0.18
C THR A 42 -6.32 -9.99 1.16
N ARG A 43 -5.29 -10.79 0.90
CA ARG A 43 -4.74 -11.79 1.82
C ARG A 43 -3.68 -11.20 2.75
N LEU A 44 -2.85 -10.29 2.23
CA LEU A 44 -1.73 -9.70 2.95
C LEU A 44 -2.18 -8.69 4.03
N VAL A 45 -3.19 -7.87 3.71
CA VAL A 45 -3.70 -6.84 4.65
C VAL A 45 -4.16 -7.45 5.98
N PRO A 46 -5.02 -8.49 6.03
CA PRO A 46 -5.41 -9.10 7.29
C PRO A 46 -4.23 -9.68 8.08
N GLU A 47 -3.23 -10.24 7.40
CA GLU A 47 -2.04 -10.80 8.05
C GLU A 47 -1.18 -9.70 8.69
N LEU A 48 -0.93 -8.59 7.99
CA LEU A 48 -0.20 -7.46 8.54
C LEU A 48 -0.95 -6.79 9.70
N VAL A 49 -2.28 -6.64 9.59
CA VAL A 49 -3.12 -6.12 10.68
C VAL A 49 -3.07 -7.02 11.89
N ARG A 50 -3.12 -8.35 11.72
CA ARG A 50 -2.97 -9.34 12.79
C ARG A 50 -1.60 -9.22 13.50
N ARG A 51 -0.55 -8.83 12.77
CA ARG A 51 0.79 -8.55 13.34
C ARG A 51 0.88 -7.18 14.03
N GLY A 52 -0.19 -6.39 14.03
CA GLY A 52 -0.28 -5.10 14.72
C GLY A 52 0.06 -3.87 13.88
N TYR A 53 0.23 -4.03 12.58
CA TYR A 53 0.49 -2.90 11.68
C TYR A 53 -0.80 -2.19 11.27
N LYS A 54 -0.74 -0.86 11.23
CA LYS A 54 -1.77 -0.03 10.59
C LYS A 54 -1.44 0.09 9.10
N VAL A 55 -2.26 -0.51 8.26
CA VAL A 55 -2.00 -0.65 6.82
C VAL A 55 -2.91 0.25 6.02
N ALA A 56 -2.34 1.04 5.12
CA ALA A 56 -3.07 1.73 4.05
C ALA A 56 -2.79 1.07 2.71
N VAL A 57 -3.73 1.16 1.78
CA VAL A 57 -3.58 0.65 0.42
C VAL A 57 -3.84 1.78 -0.57
N ILE A 58 -2.89 1.98 -1.48
CA ILE A 58 -3.02 2.93 -2.60
C ILE A 58 -3.04 2.11 -3.89
N LYS A 59 -4.08 2.26 -4.68
CA LYS A 59 -4.17 1.62 -5.99
C LYS A 59 -3.86 2.63 -7.08
N HIS A 60 -2.88 2.32 -7.92
CA HIS A 60 -2.64 3.04 -9.16
C HIS A 60 -3.45 2.38 -10.28
N ASP A 61 -4.40 3.12 -10.83
CA ASP A 61 -5.10 2.72 -12.04
C ASP A 61 -4.45 3.45 -13.23
N GLY A 62 -4.14 2.70 -14.29
CA GLY A 62 -3.55 3.26 -15.51
C GLY A 62 -4.57 3.91 -16.44
N HIS A 63 -5.83 3.91 -16.06
CA HIS A 63 -6.94 4.51 -16.79
C HIS A 63 -7.74 5.40 -15.86
N ASP A 64 -8.46 6.38 -16.43
CA ASP A 64 -9.41 7.15 -15.65
C ASP A 64 -10.47 6.24 -15.03
N PHE A 65 -10.76 6.44 -13.77
CA PHE A 65 -11.72 5.66 -13.03
C PHE A 65 -12.87 6.54 -12.55
N GLU A 66 -14.08 6.00 -12.53
CA GLU A 66 -15.19 6.64 -11.86
C GLU A 66 -15.09 6.35 -10.36
N SER A 67 -14.94 7.42 -9.59
CA SER A 67 -14.63 7.36 -8.16
C SER A 67 -15.87 7.31 -7.28
N ASP A 68 -17.04 7.63 -7.82
CA ASP A 68 -18.28 7.74 -7.06
C ASP A 68 -19.37 6.82 -7.63
N VAL A 69 -20.35 6.50 -6.81
CA VAL A 69 -21.46 5.63 -7.20
C VAL A 69 -22.47 6.44 -8.02
N PRO A 70 -22.79 6.04 -9.25
CA PRO A 70 -23.81 6.71 -10.06
C PRO A 70 -25.15 6.84 -9.31
N GLY A 71 -25.72 8.05 -9.32
CA GLY A 71 -26.99 8.35 -8.67
C GLY A 71 -26.90 8.91 -7.24
N THR A 72 -25.74 8.90 -6.61
CA THR A 72 -25.52 9.59 -5.33
C THR A 72 -25.49 11.11 -5.48
N ASP A 73 -25.69 11.85 -4.40
CA ASP A 73 -25.67 13.32 -4.45
C ASP A 73 -24.26 13.84 -4.79
N SER A 74 -23.22 13.24 -4.24
CA SER A 74 -21.82 13.58 -4.57
C SER A 74 -21.50 13.35 -6.05
N TYR A 75 -21.95 12.25 -6.64
CA TYR A 75 -21.86 11.99 -8.08
C TYR A 75 -22.55 13.09 -8.90
N ARG A 76 -23.77 13.50 -8.49
CA ARG A 76 -24.53 14.56 -9.14
C ARG A 76 -23.80 15.91 -9.10
N HIS A 77 -23.19 16.25 -7.96
CA HIS A 77 -22.39 17.46 -7.81
C HIS A 77 -21.16 17.44 -8.73
N GLN A 78 -20.47 16.30 -8.83
CA GLN A 78 -19.37 16.11 -9.77
C GLN A 78 -19.80 16.31 -11.22
N LYS A 79 -20.89 15.66 -11.64
CA LYS A 79 -21.43 15.79 -13.01
C LYS A 79 -21.94 17.21 -13.31
N ALA A 80 -22.30 17.98 -12.30
CA ALA A 80 -22.65 19.39 -12.42
C ALA A 80 -21.43 20.31 -12.61
N GLY A 81 -20.20 19.79 -12.54
CA GLY A 81 -18.96 20.53 -12.78
C GLY A 81 -18.19 20.94 -11.53
N ALA A 82 -18.49 20.39 -10.37
CA ALA A 82 -17.65 20.59 -9.19
C ALA A 82 -16.27 19.96 -9.44
N TYR A 83 -15.18 20.73 -9.20
CA TYR A 83 -13.82 20.21 -9.36
C TYR A 83 -13.45 19.17 -8.27
N GLY A 84 -14.25 19.07 -7.24
CA GLY A 84 -14.09 18.09 -6.19
C GLY A 84 -15.32 18.00 -5.31
N THR A 85 -15.49 16.86 -4.65
CA THR A 85 -16.55 16.60 -3.69
C THR A 85 -15.97 15.95 -2.44
N ALA A 86 -16.58 16.21 -1.30
CA ALA A 86 -16.28 15.51 -0.06
C ALA A 86 -17.57 15.04 0.60
N VAL A 87 -17.54 13.78 1.04
CA VAL A 87 -18.60 13.19 1.87
C VAL A 87 -17.98 12.76 3.18
N PHE A 88 -18.56 13.10 4.30
CA PHE A 88 -18.01 12.75 5.61
C PHE A 88 -19.09 12.39 6.63
N SER A 89 -18.69 11.62 7.61
CA SER A 89 -19.44 11.31 8.82
C SER A 89 -18.49 11.30 10.02
N ASP A 90 -18.98 11.01 11.22
CA ASP A 90 -18.14 10.97 12.43
C ASP A 90 -16.97 9.99 12.38
N HIS A 91 -17.02 9.00 11.47
CA HIS A 91 -16.06 7.89 11.45
C HIS A 91 -15.30 7.71 10.14
N ARG A 92 -15.74 8.35 9.06
CA ARG A 92 -15.09 8.23 7.75
C ARG A 92 -15.39 9.40 6.84
N PHE A 93 -14.53 9.61 5.90
CA PHE A 93 -14.72 10.57 4.83
C PHE A 93 -14.24 10.02 3.49
N LEU A 94 -14.79 10.55 2.41
CA LEU A 94 -14.36 10.34 1.03
C LEU A 94 -14.14 11.70 0.39
N ILE A 95 -13.00 11.89 -0.24
CA ILE A 95 -12.71 13.08 -1.06
C ILE A 95 -12.44 12.62 -2.49
N THR A 96 -13.13 13.20 -3.43
CA THR A 96 -12.88 13.07 -4.85
C THR A 96 -12.50 14.42 -5.42
N LYS A 97 -11.41 14.49 -6.16
CA LYS A 97 -10.90 15.76 -6.69
C LYS A 97 -10.28 15.53 -8.05
N GLU A 98 -10.64 16.38 -9.02
CA GLU A 98 -9.90 16.47 -10.28
C GLU A 98 -8.51 17.05 -10.02
N TYR A 99 -7.50 16.32 -10.39
CA TYR A 99 -6.12 16.73 -10.18
C TYR A 99 -5.21 16.14 -11.26
N GLN A 100 -4.42 16.99 -11.91
CA GLN A 100 -3.48 16.55 -12.93
C GLN A 100 -2.10 16.31 -12.31
N GLY A 101 -1.51 15.15 -12.62
CA GLY A 101 -0.14 14.85 -12.24
C GLY A 101 0.06 14.50 -10.76
N ILE A 102 -0.98 13.98 -10.08
CA ILE A 102 -0.83 13.49 -8.70
C ILE A 102 0.19 12.35 -8.65
N THR A 103 1.06 12.41 -7.67
CA THR A 103 2.04 11.36 -7.38
C THR A 103 1.60 10.53 -6.19
N GLU A 104 2.08 9.28 -6.13
CA GLU A 104 1.83 8.43 -4.97
C GLU A 104 2.39 9.04 -3.67
N ARG A 105 3.47 9.83 -3.76
CA ARG A 105 4.06 10.51 -2.60
C ARG A 105 3.12 11.52 -1.96
N GLU A 106 2.37 12.25 -2.79
CA GLU A 106 1.35 13.19 -2.28
C GLU A 106 0.21 12.44 -1.57
N LEU A 107 -0.11 11.23 -2.03
CA LEU A 107 -1.11 10.37 -1.39
C LEU A 107 -0.64 9.80 -0.05
N PHE A 108 0.67 9.63 0.18
CA PHE A 108 1.18 9.17 1.48
C PHE A 108 0.81 10.12 2.62
N ALA A 109 0.76 11.42 2.34
CA ALA A 109 0.36 12.42 3.32
C ALA A 109 -1.11 12.30 3.79
N ALA A 110 -1.94 11.56 3.06
CA ALA A 110 -3.31 11.25 3.48
C ALA A 110 -3.38 10.14 4.54
N PHE A 111 -2.28 9.42 4.79
CA PHE A 111 -2.21 8.29 5.73
C PHE A 111 -1.05 8.45 6.73
N PRO A 112 -0.98 9.56 7.50
CA PRO A 112 0.17 9.85 8.36
C PRO A 112 0.32 8.85 9.52
N GLU A 113 -0.76 8.15 9.88
CA GLU A 113 -0.74 7.15 10.97
C GLU A 113 -0.46 5.73 10.47
N ALA A 114 -0.28 5.52 9.17
CA ALA A 114 0.01 4.19 8.64
C ALA A 114 1.43 3.76 8.99
N ASP A 115 1.59 2.52 9.42
CA ASP A 115 2.90 1.88 9.57
C ASP A 115 3.41 1.38 8.21
N ILE A 116 2.49 0.87 7.40
CA ILE A 116 2.78 0.31 6.07
C ILE A 116 1.80 0.88 5.05
N ILE A 117 2.33 1.31 3.90
CA ILE A 117 1.53 1.60 2.71
C ILE A 117 1.82 0.53 1.65
N LEU A 118 0.78 -0.18 1.24
CA LEU A 118 0.82 -1.08 0.11
C LEU A 118 0.38 -0.35 -1.16
N ILE A 119 1.17 -0.43 -2.22
CA ILE A 119 0.79 0.13 -3.53
C ILE A 119 0.40 -1.03 -4.45
N GLU A 120 -0.84 -1.04 -4.94
CA GLU A 120 -1.25 -1.92 -6.02
C GLU A 120 -0.87 -1.32 -7.38
N GLY A 121 -0.02 -2.02 -8.12
CA GLY A 121 0.42 -1.57 -9.45
C GLY A 121 1.83 -1.00 -9.48
N MET A 122 2.05 0.04 -10.26
CA MET A 122 3.31 0.78 -10.36
C MET A 122 4.55 -0.10 -10.58
N LYS A 123 4.58 -0.89 -11.64
CA LYS A 123 5.66 -1.84 -11.96
C LYS A 123 7.06 -1.22 -11.94
N ASN A 124 7.17 0.03 -12.38
CA ASN A 124 8.43 0.77 -12.51
C ASN A 124 8.74 1.65 -11.29
N SER A 125 7.96 1.55 -10.20
CA SER A 125 8.22 2.30 -8.98
C SER A 125 9.55 1.88 -8.33
N PRO A 126 10.20 2.78 -7.58
CA PRO A 126 11.45 2.47 -6.91
C PRO A 126 11.27 1.64 -5.63
N TYR A 127 10.05 1.45 -5.15
CA TYR A 127 9.77 0.76 -3.89
C TYR A 127 10.07 -0.73 -3.96
N PRO A 128 10.48 -1.38 -2.85
CA PRO A 128 10.54 -2.83 -2.76
C PRO A 128 9.19 -3.40 -3.14
N LYS A 129 9.20 -4.53 -3.85
CA LYS A 129 7.97 -5.05 -4.43
C LYS A 129 7.96 -6.55 -4.54
N TYR A 130 6.76 -7.11 -4.47
CA TYR A 130 6.43 -8.43 -4.92
C TYR A 130 5.77 -8.35 -6.30
N PHE A 131 6.30 -9.09 -7.27
CA PHE A 131 5.75 -9.13 -8.62
C PHE A 131 4.88 -10.37 -8.81
N CYS A 132 3.57 -10.19 -8.89
CA CYS A 132 2.61 -11.24 -9.15
C CYS A 132 2.69 -11.71 -10.60
N ARG A 133 2.78 -13.04 -10.80
CA ARG A 133 2.88 -13.70 -12.11
C ARG A 133 1.85 -14.80 -12.28
N TYR A 134 0.74 -14.74 -11.57
CA TYR A 134 -0.34 -15.72 -11.75
C TYR A 134 -0.96 -15.55 -13.16
N PRO A 135 -1.30 -16.64 -13.89
CA PRO A 135 -1.23 -18.05 -13.45
C PRO A 135 0.13 -18.75 -13.65
N GLU A 136 1.12 -18.11 -14.30
CA GLU A 136 2.42 -18.74 -14.63
C GLU A 136 3.18 -19.17 -13.38
N GLN A 137 3.02 -18.41 -12.28
CA GLN A 137 3.56 -18.75 -10.97
C GLN A 137 2.48 -18.59 -9.88
N PRO A 138 2.33 -19.59 -8.99
CA PRO A 138 1.45 -19.45 -7.83
C PRO A 138 1.85 -18.26 -6.98
N LEU A 139 0.85 -17.57 -6.41
CA LEU A 139 1.12 -16.57 -5.40
C LEU A 139 1.72 -17.21 -4.15
N ILE A 140 2.72 -16.56 -3.55
CA ILE A 140 3.22 -17.01 -2.24
C ILE A 140 2.15 -16.77 -1.16
N SER A 141 2.31 -17.38 0.00
CA SER A 141 1.38 -17.13 1.11
C SER A 141 1.53 -15.71 1.67
N ALA A 142 0.46 -15.20 2.26
CA ALA A 142 0.46 -13.88 2.87
C ALA A 142 1.45 -13.80 4.05
N GLU A 143 1.54 -14.86 4.84
CA GLU A 143 2.47 -14.97 5.96
C GLU A 143 3.92 -14.84 5.48
N LYS A 144 4.27 -15.55 4.41
CA LYS A 144 5.62 -15.51 3.86
C LYS A 144 5.96 -14.13 3.30
N LEU A 145 5.01 -13.46 2.62
CA LEU A 145 5.22 -12.11 2.13
C LEU A 145 5.32 -11.10 3.28
N ALA A 146 4.53 -11.26 4.33
CA ALA A 146 4.62 -10.43 5.53
C ALA A 146 5.99 -10.60 6.23
N ASP A 147 6.52 -11.82 6.32
CA ASP A 147 7.88 -12.07 6.86
C ASP A 147 8.95 -11.32 6.06
N GLU A 148 8.84 -11.30 4.73
CA GLU A 148 9.78 -10.56 3.88
C GLU A 148 9.65 -9.05 4.09
N ILE A 149 8.43 -8.52 4.20
CA ILE A 149 8.19 -7.09 4.49
C ILE A 149 8.82 -6.70 5.84
N GLU A 150 8.63 -7.50 6.87
CA GLU A 150 9.23 -7.25 8.19
C GLU A 150 10.76 -7.22 8.16
N LYS A 151 11.40 -8.09 7.37
CA LYS A 151 12.85 -8.05 7.17
C LYS A 151 13.29 -6.72 6.54
N TYR A 152 12.55 -6.20 5.55
CA TYR A 152 12.84 -4.88 4.99
C TYR A 152 12.68 -3.77 6.03
N ILE A 153 11.59 -3.78 6.80
CA ILE A 153 11.35 -2.79 7.87
C ILE A 153 12.52 -2.80 8.86
N CYS A 154 12.93 -3.98 9.35
CA CYS A 154 14.06 -4.11 10.28
C CYS A 154 15.39 -3.63 9.68
N THR A 155 15.62 -3.87 8.40
CA THR A 155 16.88 -3.49 7.73
C THR A 155 16.96 -1.98 7.51
N TYR A 156 15.84 -1.32 7.21
CA TYR A 156 15.78 0.10 6.85
C TYR A 156 15.33 1.03 7.97
N SER A 157 15.03 0.50 9.17
CA SER A 157 14.78 1.28 10.39
C SER A 157 15.95 1.13 11.37
N PRO A 158 17.07 1.81 11.18
CA PRO A 158 18.19 1.76 12.09
C PRO A 158 17.85 2.50 13.39
N GLY A 159 17.33 1.82 14.37
CA GLY A 159 17.04 2.39 15.69
C GLY A 159 16.13 1.60 16.60
N ASN A 160 15.47 0.56 16.15
CA ASN A 160 14.73 -0.37 17.02
C ASN A 160 15.55 -1.64 17.26
N SER A 161 16.49 -1.55 18.21
CA SER A 161 16.95 -2.74 18.93
C SER A 161 15.73 -3.43 19.57
N THR A 162 15.75 -4.74 19.56
CA THR A 162 14.71 -5.72 19.90
C THR A 162 14.04 -5.64 21.28
N ASP A 163 14.13 -4.50 21.99
CA ASP A 163 13.64 -4.36 23.37
C ASP A 163 12.26 -3.75 23.56
N SER A 164 11.60 -3.27 22.49
CA SER A 164 10.30 -2.58 22.62
C SER A 164 9.05 -3.39 22.28
N VAL A 165 9.20 -4.65 21.86
CA VAL A 165 8.04 -5.50 21.47
C VAL A 165 7.38 -6.20 22.67
N LYS A 166 8.01 -6.19 23.86
CA LYS A 166 7.49 -6.91 25.03
C LYS A 166 6.56 -6.15 25.97
N ASN A 167 6.22 -4.87 25.68
CA ASN A 167 5.46 -4.04 26.63
C ASN A 167 4.14 -3.48 26.12
N ARG A 168 3.48 -4.10 25.14
CA ARG A 168 2.15 -3.67 24.67
C ARG A 168 1.00 -4.63 24.98
N SER A 169 1.21 -5.63 25.87
CA SER A 169 0.15 -6.58 26.24
C SER A 169 -0.63 -6.22 27.52
N ASP A 170 -0.36 -5.08 28.15
CA ASP A 170 -1.10 -4.64 29.35
C ASP A 170 -1.43 -3.14 29.26
N ARG A 171 -2.53 -2.83 28.58
CA ARG A 171 -3.43 -1.69 28.90
C ARG A 171 -4.69 -1.75 28.08
#